data_3bdeb8a4f464602519f3b75cc22fc290
#
_entry.id   3bdeb8a4f464602519f3b75cc22fc290
#
_cell.length_a   1.000
_cell.length_b   1.000
_cell.length_c   1.000
_cell.angle_alpha   90.00
_cell.angle_beta   90.00
_cell.angle_gamma   90.00
#
_symmetry.space_group_name_H-M   'P 1'
#
loop_
_entity.id
_entity.type
_entity.pdbx_description
1 polymer ?
#
loop_
_entity_poly.entity_id
_entity_poly.type
_entity_poly.pdbx_seq_one_letter_code
_entity_poly.pdbx_strand_id
1 'polypeptide(L)'
;MKVRSQITKRSAALLCGMALALGAGSATAVAADRAAQPAESTYAAQAEAVGLSARQAAQVQDRVDAQLAAMKVPAEQVGYNEIRAKDGSATITMAVPGVTDTSCGDRYLCLWRDANWTGTKLSFTTCAFRDLNDYAFNNDTLTSYKNSQTRGTVAKFYNWQGGSWVQKFTSTAPHTEDSLANTPWNDMIDGVRVC
;
A
#
# COMPACT_ATOMS: atom_id res chain seq x y z
N MET A 1 -12.33 -8.41 47.68
CA MET A 1 -12.01 -9.85 47.64
C MET A 1 -10.66 -10.03 47.00
N LYS A 2 -9.61 -10.35 47.79
CA LYS A 2 -8.25 -10.60 47.33
C LYS A 2 -8.11 -12.09 47.07
N VAL A 3 -7.67 -12.49 45.89
CA VAL A 3 -7.20 -13.86 45.64
C VAL A 3 -5.72 -13.78 45.25
N ARG A 4 -4.91 -14.28 46.17
CA ARG A 4 -3.49 -14.57 45.97
C ARG A 4 -3.40 -15.91 45.22
N SER A 5 -2.55 -16.00 44.21
CA SER A 5 -2.12 -17.29 43.67
C SER A 5 -0.61 -17.44 43.76
N GLN A 6 -0.25 -18.61 44.16
CA GLN A 6 1.02 -19.08 44.67
C GLN A 6 2.01 -19.40 43.55
N ILE A 7 3.25 -19.02 43.83
CA ILE A 7 4.44 -19.39 43.07
C ILE A 7 4.86 -20.79 43.53
N THR A 8 5.04 -21.69 42.59
CA THR A 8 5.74 -22.97 42.84
C THR A 8 7.00 -23.07 42.02
N LYS A 9 8.12 -22.87 42.67
CA LYS A 9 9.45 -23.22 42.19
C LYS A 9 9.63 -24.73 42.27
N ARG A 10 10.08 -25.39 41.23
CA ARG A 10 10.77 -26.69 41.31
C ARG A 10 12.08 -26.63 40.54
N SER A 11 13.14 -26.62 41.31
CA SER A 11 14.51 -26.96 40.87
C SER A 11 14.66 -28.47 40.88
N ALA A 12 15.30 -29.04 39.88
CA ALA A 12 16.00 -30.30 39.99
C ALA A 12 17.24 -30.28 39.05
N ALA A 13 18.33 -30.56 39.65
CA ALA A 13 19.68 -30.59 39.06
C ALA A 13 20.12 -32.02 38.75
N LEU A 14 21.26 -32.09 38.02
CA LEU A 14 22.20 -33.18 37.81
C LEU A 14 21.80 -34.30 36.80
N LEU A 15 22.66 -34.72 35.87
CA LEU A 15 24.03 -35.24 36.00
C LEU A 15 24.76 -35.36 34.64
N CYS A 16 26.04 -35.23 34.70
CA CYS A 16 27.12 -35.58 33.79
C CYS A 16 26.92 -36.75 32.82
N GLY A 17 27.46 -36.58 31.63
CA GLY A 17 27.79 -37.69 30.71
C GLY A 17 28.71 -37.18 29.59
N MET A 18 30.06 -37.29 29.83
CA MET A 18 31.08 -37.14 28.77
C MET A 18 30.97 -38.34 27.83
N ALA A 19 30.81 -38.10 26.55
CA ALA A 19 31.19 -39.05 25.50
C ALA A 19 31.80 -38.24 24.34
N LEU A 20 33.13 -38.34 24.23
CA LEU A 20 33.87 -37.91 23.04
C LEU A 20 33.59 -38.95 21.94
N ALA A 21 32.92 -38.51 20.89
CA ALA A 21 32.91 -39.21 19.60
C ALA A 21 33.42 -38.23 18.54
N LEU A 22 34.68 -38.47 18.12
CA LEU A 22 35.26 -37.89 16.91
C LEU A 22 34.54 -38.46 15.70
N GLY A 23 33.54 -37.76 15.18
CA GLY A 23 32.91 -38.03 13.92
C GLY A 23 33.27 -36.92 12.96
N ALA A 24 34.16 -37.19 12.00
CA ALA A 24 34.37 -36.34 10.83
C ALA A 24 33.10 -36.37 9.98
N GLY A 25 32.15 -35.51 10.29
CA GLY A 25 30.96 -35.26 9.52
C GLY A 25 31.23 -34.12 8.53
N SER A 26 31.32 -34.45 7.25
CA SER A 26 31.33 -33.53 6.14
C SER A 26 30.13 -32.59 6.30
N ALA A 27 30.36 -31.31 6.61
CA ALA A 27 29.36 -30.28 6.54
C ALA A 27 29.01 -30.09 5.06
N THR A 28 28.00 -30.80 4.58
CA THR A 28 27.28 -30.38 3.38
C THR A 28 26.60 -29.07 3.72
N ALA A 29 27.23 -27.95 3.31
CA ALA A 29 26.58 -26.68 3.26
C ALA A 29 25.35 -26.86 2.37
N VAL A 30 24.17 -26.92 2.99
CA VAL A 30 22.92 -26.76 2.29
C VAL A 30 22.96 -25.32 1.78
N ALA A 31 23.36 -25.14 0.53
CA ALA A 31 23.10 -23.92 -0.21
C ALA A 31 21.58 -23.81 -0.27
N ALA A 32 21.01 -23.11 0.71
CA ALA A 32 19.63 -22.67 0.63
C ALA A 32 19.51 -21.86 -0.67
N ASP A 33 18.71 -22.36 -1.54
CA ASP A 33 18.39 -21.83 -2.85
C ASP A 33 17.92 -20.37 -2.70
N ARG A 34 18.85 -19.43 -2.93
CA ARG A 34 18.60 -17.99 -2.90
C ARG A 34 18.20 -17.51 -4.30
N ALA A 35 17.30 -18.27 -4.94
CA ALA A 35 16.88 -18.04 -6.31
C ALA A 35 15.65 -17.11 -6.44
N ALA A 36 15.35 -16.27 -5.42
CA ALA A 36 14.20 -15.37 -5.48
C ALA A 36 14.51 -13.92 -5.04
N GLN A 37 15.69 -13.36 -5.35
CA GLN A 37 16.03 -11.99 -4.97
C GLN A 37 16.60 -11.10 -6.09
N PRO A 38 16.08 -11.08 -7.34
CA PRO A 38 16.46 -10.01 -8.27
C PRO A 38 15.61 -8.73 -8.11
N ALA A 39 14.36 -8.83 -7.63
CA ALA A 39 13.43 -7.70 -7.60
C ALA A 39 13.72 -6.70 -6.45
N GLU A 40 13.96 -7.17 -5.23
CA GLU A 40 14.21 -6.30 -4.07
C GLU A 40 15.49 -5.46 -4.23
N SER A 41 16.57 -6.04 -4.76
CA SER A 41 17.80 -5.31 -5.03
C SER A 41 17.61 -4.23 -6.09
N THR A 42 16.71 -4.44 -7.05
CA THR A 42 16.40 -3.51 -8.13
C THR A 42 15.62 -2.30 -7.60
N TYR A 43 14.64 -2.51 -6.72
CA TYR A 43 13.84 -1.41 -6.16
C TYR A 43 14.62 -0.58 -5.14
N ALA A 44 15.49 -1.19 -4.33
CA ALA A 44 16.42 -0.47 -3.47
C ALA A 44 17.32 0.47 -4.29
N ALA A 45 17.91 -0.02 -5.38
CA ALA A 45 18.72 0.80 -6.27
C ALA A 45 17.93 1.94 -6.94
N GLN A 46 16.67 1.71 -7.30
CA GLN A 46 15.79 2.78 -7.81
C GLN A 46 15.53 3.85 -6.74
N ALA A 47 15.28 3.43 -5.50
CA ALA A 47 15.06 4.34 -4.38
C ALA A 47 16.30 5.20 -4.10
N GLU A 48 17.49 4.61 -4.13
CA GLU A 48 18.76 5.33 -3.98
C GLU A 48 19.00 6.32 -5.15
N ALA A 49 18.66 5.93 -6.37
CA ALA A 49 18.82 6.78 -7.55
C ALA A 49 17.96 8.06 -7.49
N VAL A 50 16.86 8.06 -6.73
CA VAL A 50 16.04 9.26 -6.46
C VAL A 50 16.44 9.97 -5.16
N GLY A 51 17.57 9.60 -4.55
CA GLY A 51 18.16 10.27 -3.41
C GLY A 51 17.69 9.80 -2.04
N LEU A 52 17.00 8.65 -1.95
CA LEU A 52 16.63 8.08 -0.66
C LEU A 52 17.84 7.40 0.00
N SER A 53 18.00 7.60 1.31
CA SER A 53 18.92 6.78 2.09
C SER A 53 18.42 5.33 2.17
N ALA A 54 19.31 4.39 2.45
CA ALA A 54 18.95 2.97 2.62
C ALA A 54 17.83 2.77 3.65
N ARG A 55 17.83 3.55 4.74
CA ARG A 55 16.76 3.51 5.76
C ARG A 55 15.41 3.98 5.20
N GLN A 56 15.41 5.05 4.41
CA GLN A 56 14.18 5.56 3.78
C GLN A 56 13.67 4.57 2.72
N ALA A 57 14.57 3.99 1.93
CA ALA A 57 14.22 2.95 0.96
C ALA A 57 13.56 1.74 1.64
N ALA A 58 14.13 1.24 2.74
CA ALA A 58 13.52 0.17 3.52
C ALA A 58 12.13 0.55 4.05
N GLN A 59 11.95 1.76 4.59
CA GLN A 59 10.65 2.23 5.05
C GLN A 59 9.61 2.37 3.93
N VAL A 60 10.03 2.70 2.71
CA VAL A 60 9.14 2.71 1.54
C VAL A 60 8.76 1.29 1.18
N GLN A 61 9.72 0.34 1.16
CA GLN A 61 9.46 -1.05 0.86
C GLN A 61 8.49 -1.68 1.86
N ASP A 62 8.68 -1.48 3.17
CA ASP A 62 7.75 -1.96 4.20
C ASP A 62 6.32 -1.49 3.95
N ARG A 63 6.14 -0.25 3.48
CA ARG A 63 4.81 0.28 3.15
C ARG A 63 4.24 -0.30 1.86
N VAL A 64 5.09 -0.56 0.86
CA VAL A 64 4.69 -1.24 -0.38
C VAL A 64 4.21 -2.65 -0.06
N ASP A 65 4.95 -3.39 0.76
CA ASP A 65 4.61 -4.75 1.15
C ASP A 65 3.30 -4.78 1.95
N ALA A 66 3.13 -3.86 2.90
CA ALA A 66 1.89 -3.73 3.65
C ALA A 66 0.70 -3.38 2.76
N GLN A 67 0.89 -2.49 1.78
CA GLN A 67 -0.13 -2.11 0.80
C GLN A 67 -0.53 -3.31 -0.06
N LEU A 68 0.46 -4.05 -0.61
CA LEU A 68 0.21 -5.26 -1.40
C LEU A 68 -0.55 -6.32 -0.61
N ALA A 69 -0.14 -6.56 0.65
CA ALA A 69 -0.80 -7.54 1.53
C ALA A 69 -2.26 -7.16 1.86
N ALA A 70 -2.58 -5.88 1.86
CA ALA A 70 -3.92 -5.37 2.17
C ALA A 70 -4.85 -5.28 0.94
N MET A 71 -4.30 -5.31 -0.28
CA MET A 71 -5.10 -5.26 -1.51
C MET A 71 -5.90 -6.56 -1.70
N LYS A 72 -7.14 -6.43 -2.16
CA LYS A 72 -8.00 -7.56 -2.54
C LYS A 72 -7.91 -7.88 -4.02
N VAL A 73 -7.52 -6.92 -4.85
CA VAL A 73 -7.25 -7.16 -6.28
C VAL A 73 -5.84 -7.72 -6.46
N PRO A 74 -5.63 -8.66 -7.40
CA PRO A 74 -4.29 -9.12 -7.75
C PRO A 74 -3.42 -7.96 -8.22
N ALA A 75 -2.26 -7.77 -7.60
CA ALA A 75 -1.35 -6.68 -7.90
C ALA A 75 0.11 -7.12 -7.77
N GLU A 76 1.02 -6.29 -8.26
CA GLU A 76 2.45 -6.50 -8.19
C GLU A 76 3.19 -5.17 -8.03
N GLN A 77 4.33 -5.19 -7.37
CA GLN A 77 5.23 -4.05 -7.33
C GLN A 77 5.91 -3.89 -8.69
N VAL A 78 5.92 -2.67 -9.22
CA VAL A 78 6.52 -2.34 -10.53
C VAL A 78 7.57 -1.24 -10.44
N GLY A 79 7.72 -0.61 -9.28
CA GLY A 79 8.74 0.41 -9.00
C GLY A 79 9.02 0.48 -7.49
N TYR A 80 10.03 1.26 -7.08
CA TYR A 80 10.40 1.34 -5.66
C TYR A 80 9.25 1.82 -4.74
N ASN A 81 8.29 2.58 -5.28
CA ASN A 81 7.11 3.06 -4.58
C ASN A 81 5.82 2.86 -5.38
N GLU A 82 5.85 2.03 -6.43
CA GLU A 82 4.72 1.86 -7.34
C GLU A 82 4.21 0.41 -7.33
N ILE A 83 2.90 0.26 -7.20
CA ILE A 83 2.16 -1.00 -7.28
C ILE A 83 1.17 -0.88 -8.43
N ARG A 84 1.05 -1.92 -9.25
CA ARG A 84 0.07 -1.99 -10.35
C ARG A 84 -0.86 -3.17 -10.18
N ALA A 85 -2.15 -2.95 -10.38
CA ALA A 85 -3.11 -4.04 -10.52
C ALA A 85 -2.78 -4.86 -11.77
N LYS A 86 -2.83 -6.20 -11.68
CA LYS A 86 -2.41 -7.08 -12.78
C LYS A 86 -3.28 -6.97 -14.03
N ASP A 87 -4.52 -6.49 -13.86
CA ASP A 87 -5.43 -6.18 -14.98
C ASP A 87 -5.12 -4.82 -15.64
N GLY A 88 -4.13 -4.09 -15.16
CA GLY A 88 -3.73 -2.77 -15.65
C GLY A 88 -4.71 -1.64 -15.31
N SER A 89 -5.75 -1.91 -14.55
CA SER A 89 -6.83 -0.96 -14.29
C SER A 89 -6.46 0.17 -13.35
N ALA A 90 -5.48 -0.06 -12.47
CA ALA A 90 -5.09 0.86 -11.43
C ALA A 90 -3.58 0.83 -11.13
N THR A 91 -3.06 1.96 -10.71
CA THR A 91 -1.71 2.11 -10.17
C THR A 91 -1.78 2.86 -8.84
N ILE A 92 -1.05 2.35 -7.84
CA ILE A 92 -0.88 3.00 -6.55
C ILE A 92 0.56 3.50 -6.47
N THR A 93 0.73 4.79 -6.18
CA THR A 93 2.05 5.40 -5.91
C THR A 93 2.11 5.74 -4.43
N MET A 94 2.98 5.05 -3.70
CA MET A 94 3.18 5.27 -2.27
C MET A 94 3.87 6.61 -2.02
N ALA A 95 3.41 7.34 -1.00
CA ALA A 95 4.07 8.57 -0.58
C ALA A 95 5.53 8.31 -0.18
N VAL A 96 6.41 9.22 -0.56
CA VAL A 96 7.84 9.16 -0.24
C VAL A 96 8.22 10.43 0.51
N PRO A 97 8.92 10.34 1.65
CA PRO A 97 9.34 11.50 2.41
C PRO A 97 10.17 12.47 1.56
N GLY A 98 9.77 13.75 1.52
CA GLY A 98 10.46 14.78 0.76
C GLY A 98 10.18 14.76 -0.76
N VAL A 99 9.37 13.85 -1.25
CA VAL A 99 8.95 13.77 -2.66
C VAL A 99 7.45 14.02 -2.73
N THR A 100 7.03 15.01 -3.51
CA THR A 100 5.62 15.30 -3.77
C THR A 100 5.31 14.94 -5.23
N ASP A 101 4.43 13.99 -5.45
CA ASP A 101 3.93 13.65 -6.78
C ASP A 101 2.49 14.15 -6.95
N THR A 102 2.38 15.36 -7.49
CA THR A 102 1.08 15.97 -7.83
C THR A 102 0.63 15.64 -9.25
N SER A 103 1.36 14.83 -9.98
CA SER A 103 1.05 14.50 -11.37
C SER A 103 -0.16 13.59 -11.48
N CYS A 104 -0.99 13.84 -12.49
CA CYS A 104 -2.04 12.94 -12.93
C CYS A 104 -1.93 12.81 -14.45
N GLY A 105 -1.67 11.61 -14.93
CA GLY A 105 -1.51 11.35 -16.36
C GLY A 105 -2.76 11.75 -17.17
N ASP A 106 -2.54 12.01 -18.46
CA ASP A 106 -3.64 12.23 -19.41
C ASP A 106 -4.58 11.02 -19.45
N ARG A 107 -5.88 11.25 -19.40
CA ARG A 107 -6.96 10.26 -19.34
C ARG A 107 -7.06 9.48 -18.02
N TYR A 108 -6.37 9.93 -16.95
CA TYR A 108 -6.47 9.33 -15.64
C TYR A 108 -7.49 10.04 -14.74
N LEU A 109 -8.11 9.27 -13.85
CA LEU A 109 -8.68 9.76 -12.60
C LEU A 109 -7.69 9.45 -11.49
N CYS A 110 -7.15 10.46 -10.80
CA CYS A 110 -6.18 10.32 -9.73
C CYS A 110 -6.76 10.80 -8.40
N LEU A 111 -6.59 10.01 -7.38
CA LEU A 111 -7.08 10.22 -6.02
C LEU A 111 -5.90 10.25 -5.06
N TRP A 112 -5.86 11.20 -4.11
CA TRP A 112 -4.82 11.29 -3.09
C TRP A 112 -5.43 11.24 -1.70
N ARG A 113 -4.70 10.64 -0.76
CA ARG A 113 -5.12 10.57 0.64
C ARG A 113 -5.09 11.91 1.34
N ASP A 114 -4.13 12.77 0.98
CA ASP A 114 -3.92 14.04 1.64
C ASP A 114 -4.29 15.23 0.73
N ALA A 115 -4.47 16.41 1.33
CA ALA A 115 -4.72 17.65 0.60
C ALA A 115 -3.53 18.05 -0.29
N ASN A 116 -3.76 18.95 -1.23
CA ASN A 116 -2.76 19.47 -2.17
C ASN A 116 -2.07 18.37 -3.00
N TRP A 117 -2.82 17.30 -3.31
CA TRP A 117 -2.35 16.17 -4.10
C TRP A 117 -1.08 15.53 -3.51
N THR A 118 -1.08 15.34 -2.19
CA THR A 118 0.01 14.70 -1.46
C THR A 118 -0.43 13.34 -0.90
N GLY A 119 0.50 12.65 -0.23
CA GLY A 119 0.22 11.32 0.29
C GLY A 119 0.23 10.21 -0.77
N THR A 120 -0.37 9.09 -0.45
CA THR A 120 -0.50 7.97 -1.38
C THR A 120 -1.51 8.29 -2.47
N LYS A 121 -1.13 8.07 -3.73
CA LYS A 121 -1.95 8.29 -4.91
C LYS A 121 -2.49 6.96 -5.45
N LEU A 122 -3.77 6.92 -5.80
CA LEU A 122 -4.42 5.86 -6.55
C LEU A 122 -4.91 6.41 -7.89
N SER A 123 -4.49 5.80 -8.99
CA SER A 123 -4.78 6.27 -10.35
C SER A 123 -5.53 5.21 -11.14
N PHE A 124 -6.58 5.59 -11.86
CA PHE A 124 -7.39 4.72 -12.70
C PHE A 124 -7.38 5.17 -14.16
N THR A 125 -7.35 4.19 -15.08
CA THR A 125 -7.34 4.44 -16.54
C THR A 125 -8.56 3.86 -17.24
N THR A 126 -9.30 2.95 -16.60
CA THR A 126 -10.39 2.20 -17.23
C THR A 126 -11.74 2.54 -16.63
N CYS A 127 -12.75 2.71 -17.51
CA CYS A 127 -14.12 2.99 -17.12
C CYS A 127 -14.76 1.80 -16.43
N ALA A 128 -14.88 1.88 -15.11
CA ALA A 128 -15.60 0.92 -14.29
C ALA A 128 -16.00 1.53 -12.95
N PHE A 129 -16.87 0.85 -12.21
CA PHE A 129 -17.02 1.12 -10.79
C PHE A 129 -15.86 0.45 -10.04
N ARG A 130 -15.29 1.16 -9.07
CA ARG A 130 -14.19 0.72 -8.23
C ARG A 130 -14.54 0.92 -6.76
N ASP A 131 -14.52 -0.16 -6.00
CA ASP A 131 -14.50 -0.11 -4.53
C ASP A 131 -13.06 0.22 -4.11
N LEU A 132 -12.86 1.35 -3.43
CA LEU A 132 -11.52 1.80 -3.03
C LEU A 132 -10.86 0.88 -2.01
N ASN A 133 -11.69 0.16 -1.23
CA ASN A 133 -11.21 -0.84 -0.28
C ASN A 133 -10.55 -2.06 -0.96
N ASP A 134 -10.87 -2.35 -2.21
CA ASP A 134 -10.22 -3.42 -2.97
C ASP A 134 -8.75 -3.09 -3.30
N TYR A 135 -8.42 -1.82 -3.30
CA TYR A 135 -7.07 -1.29 -3.53
C TYR A 135 -6.36 -0.93 -2.22
N ALA A 136 -6.92 -1.30 -1.06
CA ALA A 136 -6.47 -0.85 0.26
C ALA A 136 -6.28 0.68 0.33
N PHE A 137 -7.05 1.42 -0.46
CA PHE A 137 -7.20 2.86 -0.38
C PHE A 137 -8.39 3.13 0.56
N ASN A 138 -8.15 2.79 1.84
CA ASN A 138 -9.16 2.58 2.87
C ASN A 138 -10.22 3.67 2.87
N ASN A 139 -11.41 3.24 3.29
CA ASN A 139 -12.58 4.08 3.51
C ASN A 139 -12.18 5.40 4.19
N ASP A 140 -12.82 6.48 3.76
CA ASP A 140 -12.68 7.77 4.44
C ASP A 140 -11.26 8.37 4.43
N THR A 141 -10.52 8.20 3.33
CA THR A 141 -9.18 8.79 3.20
C THR A 141 -8.97 9.68 1.96
N LEU A 142 -9.99 9.82 1.12
CA LEU A 142 -9.89 10.69 -0.06
C LEU A 142 -9.98 12.15 0.36
N THR A 143 -8.90 12.91 0.18
CA THR A 143 -8.87 14.34 0.51
C THR A 143 -8.64 15.24 -0.69
N SER A 144 -8.00 14.76 -1.77
CA SER A 144 -7.87 15.54 -3.01
C SER A 144 -7.89 14.64 -4.24
N TYR A 145 -8.23 15.22 -5.42
CA TYR A 145 -8.28 14.45 -6.65
C TYR A 145 -8.02 15.31 -7.90
N LYS A 146 -7.65 14.63 -9.00
CA LYS A 146 -7.63 15.21 -10.36
C LYS A 146 -8.37 14.29 -11.31
N ASN A 147 -9.34 14.86 -12.03
CA ASN A 147 -10.00 14.22 -13.15
C ASN A 147 -9.38 14.73 -14.45
N SER A 148 -8.32 14.05 -14.91
CA SER A 148 -7.58 14.36 -16.14
C SER A 148 -8.05 13.54 -17.33
N GLN A 149 -9.26 12.99 -17.27
CA GLN A 149 -9.85 12.20 -18.34
C GLN A 149 -10.17 13.07 -19.57
N THR A 150 -10.61 12.42 -20.64
CA THR A 150 -11.08 13.15 -21.83
C THR A 150 -12.14 14.18 -21.45
N ARG A 151 -12.03 15.38 -22.00
CA ARG A 151 -12.97 16.49 -21.73
C ARG A 151 -14.42 16.04 -21.83
N GLY A 152 -15.19 16.36 -20.80
CA GLY A 152 -16.61 16.00 -20.68
C GLY A 152 -16.86 14.65 -20.02
N THR A 153 -15.82 13.84 -19.78
CA THR A 153 -15.99 12.59 -19.02
C THR A 153 -16.37 12.89 -17.58
N VAL A 154 -17.35 12.15 -17.05
CA VAL A 154 -17.90 12.37 -15.71
C VAL A 154 -17.51 11.22 -14.79
N ALA A 155 -16.64 11.47 -13.84
CA ALA A 155 -16.40 10.58 -12.71
C ALA A 155 -17.49 10.80 -11.64
N LYS A 156 -17.91 9.72 -10.95
CA LYS A 156 -18.90 9.76 -9.87
C LYS A 156 -18.33 9.16 -8.61
N PHE A 157 -18.56 9.81 -7.49
CA PHE A 157 -18.01 9.46 -6.18
C PHE A 157 -19.11 8.98 -5.25
N TYR A 158 -18.86 7.90 -4.53
CA TYR A 158 -19.85 7.18 -3.73
C TYR A 158 -19.33 6.94 -2.32
N ASN A 159 -20.27 6.89 -1.37
CA ASN A 159 -20.06 6.38 -0.03
C ASN A 159 -20.84 5.06 0.13
N TRP A 160 -20.31 4.10 0.86
CA TRP A 160 -21.03 2.93 1.30
C TRP A 160 -21.82 3.25 2.56
N GLN A 161 -23.14 3.35 2.44
CA GLN A 161 -24.01 3.77 3.55
C GLN A 161 -25.28 2.93 3.59
N GLY A 162 -25.56 2.35 4.77
CA GLY A 162 -26.77 1.55 4.98
C GLY A 162 -26.89 0.32 4.08
N GLY A 163 -25.74 -0.30 3.71
CA GLY A 163 -25.70 -1.49 2.85
C GLY A 163 -25.81 -1.19 1.35
N SER A 164 -25.64 0.05 0.93
CA SER A 164 -25.74 0.44 -0.49
C SER A 164 -24.75 1.56 -0.86
N TRP A 165 -24.45 1.65 -2.16
CA TRP A 165 -23.64 2.73 -2.72
C TRP A 165 -24.49 3.98 -2.94
N VAL A 166 -24.18 5.05 -2.22
CA VAL A 166 -24.87 6.34 -2.31
C VAL A 166 -23.96 7.34 -3.00
N GLN A 167 -24.36 7.83 -4.17
CA GLN A 167 -23.61 8.86 -4.90
C GLN A 167 -23.59 10.16 -4.10
N LYS A 168 -22.42 10.73 -3.90
CA LYS A 168 -22.21 12.00 -3.17
C LYS A 168 -22.00 13.18 -4.08
N PHE A 169 -21.09 13.04 -5.06
CA PHE A 169 -20.85 14.10 -6.03
C PHE A 169 -20.34 13.55 -7.37
N THR A 170 -20.15 14.44 -8.32
CA THR A 170 -19.56 14.15 -9.62
C THR A 170 -18.45 15.14 -9.96
N SER A 171 -17.53 14.72 -10.83
CA SER A 171 -16.45 15.54 -11.36
C SER A 171 -16.41 15.41 -12.87
N THR A 172 -16.59 16.54 -13.60
CA THR A 172 -16.48 16.54 -15.07
C THR A 172 -15.08 16.96 -15.49
N ALA A 173 -14.41 16.13 -16.29
CA ALA A 173 -13.06 16.39 -16.77
C ALA A 173 -12.98 17.54 -17.77
N PRO A 174 -11.89 18.34 -17.76
CA PRO A 174 -10.82 18.35 -16.77
C PRO A 174 -11.25 19.08 -15.48
N HIS A 175 -10.91 18.51 -14.33
CA HIS A 175 -11.20 19.14 -13.04
C HIS A 175 -10.15 18.75 -12.01
N THR A 176 -9.82 19.69 -11.13
CA THR A 176 -8.91 19.46 -10.00
C THR A 176 -9.56 19.99 -8.72
N GLU A 177 -9.42 19.18 -7.64
CA GLU A 177 -9.83 19.56 -6.29
C GLU A 177 -8.64 19.32 -5.38
N ASP A 178 -8.06 20.38 -4.83
CA ASP A 178 -6.86 20.33 -4.01
C ASP A 178 -7.16 19.94 -2.56
N SER A 179 -8.40 20.15 -2.11
CA SER A 179 -8.80 19.74 -0.77
C SER A 179 -10.31 19.59 -0.64
N LEU A 180 -10.74 18.44 -0.19
CA LEU A 180 -12.10 18.17 0.25
C LEU A 180 -12.33 18.53 1.74
N ALA A 181 -11.28 18.95 2.47
CA ALA A 181 -11.32 19.14 3.93
C ALA A 181 -12.44 20.07 4.44
N ASN A 182 -12.86 21.05 3.63
CA ASN A 182 -13.94 21.98 3.95
C ASN A 182 -15.26 21.61 3.29
N THR A 183 -15.38 20.42 2.75
CA THR A 183 -16.59 19.89 2.13
C THR A 183 -17.20 18.78 3.00
N PRO A 184 -18.51 18.49 2.86
CA PRO A 184 -19.08 17.32 3.54
C PRO A 184 -18.60 15.96 2.98
N TRP A 185 -17.69 15.97 2.00
CA TRP A 185 -17.23 14.78 1.28
C TRP A 185 -15.83 14.32 1.70
N ASN A 186 -15.14 15.12 2.54
CA ASN A 186 -13.84 14.74 3.07
C ASN A 186 -13.95 13.45 3.88
N ASP A 187 -12.99 12.55 3.66
CA ASP A 187 -12.90 11.27 4.38
C ASP A 187 -14.24 10.48 4.38
N MET A 188 -14.96 10.49 3.25
CA MET A 188 -16.28 9.87 3.12
C MET A 188 -16.40 8.95 1.90
N ILE A 189 -15.45 9.01 0.99
CA ILE A 189 -15.60 8.34 -0.31
C ILE A 189 -15.00 6.94 -0.27
N ASP A 190 -15.86 5.94 -0.50
CA ASP A 190 -15.52 4.52 -0.51
C ASP A 190 -15.44 3.93 -1.91
N GLY A 191 -16.04 4.58 -2.89
CA GLY A 191 -16.08 4.07 -4.25
C GLY A 191 -16.15 5.15 -5.31
N VAL A 192 -15.67 4.83 -6.50
CA VAL A 192 -15.73 5.70 -7.66
C VAL A 192 -16.19 4.95 -8.90
N ARG A 193 -17.04 5.58 -9.71
CA ARG A 193 -17.21 5.20 -11.11
C ARG A 193 -16.32 6.12 -11.92
N VAL A 194 -15.32 5.53 -12.56
CA VAL A 194 -14.24 6.27 -13.21
C VAL A 194 -14.75 7.10 -14.38
N CYS A 195 -15.72 6.57 -15.15
CA CYS A 195 -16.42 7.29 -16.22
C CYS A 195 -17.80 6.69 -16.51
#